data_2ea73fbe123ec2c338a629980bf648f2
#
_entry.id   2ea73fbe123ec2c338a629980bf648f2
#
_cell.length_a   1.000
_cell.length_b   1.000
_cell.length_c   1.000
_cell.angle_alpha   90.00
_cell.angle_beta   90.00
_cell.angle_gamma   90.00
#
_symmetry.space_group_name_H-M   'P 1'
#
loop_
_entity.id
_entity.type
_entity.pdbx_description
1 polymer ?
#
loop_
_entity_poly.entity_id
_entity_poly.type
_entity_poly.pdbx_seq_one_letter_code
_entity_poly.pdbx_strand_id
1 'polypeptide(L)'
;MSTGALTPRKAAEKTLETGVHHLEEDLQLTFLKNVYGALLVSAGGLLSLTITTGSPGLSESNPGLPRILQGLTFPIGLVLVYLVGAELYTGYPMWFVMTALERKGKPLQYIRGAIASWTGNLLGSLLFASLFTHLTDILSEEPFRSGTISMISEDIIESQWHIIFLRSILCGWLVTFSMMLGSQNQDGISKALALHLPFFISTAAKCPHTVEYMYLGSTAMFLGSPMSVAMFIWKCLIPVTLGNTIGGGIFTGAYSWWVHLYCDDKGVKHGDANGNGWGSVRLDDDE
;
A
#
# COMPACT_ATOMS: atom_id res chain seq x y z
N MET A 1 6.97 0.72 -31.45
CA MET A 1 6.31 0.63 -30.14
C MET A 1 7.04 1.57 -29.18
N SER A 2 6.37 2.59 -28.65
CA SER A 2 7.01 3.47 -27.67
C SER A 2 7.27 2.67 -26.39
N THR A 3 8.52 2.40 -26.08
CA THR A 3 8.98 1.68 -24.87
C THR A 3 9.20 2.64 -23.69
N GLY A 4 8.65 3.85 -23.76
CA GLY A 4 8.84 4.89 -22.75
C GLY A 4 7.81 4.85 -21.64
N ALA A 5 8.15 5.42 -20.47
CA ALA A 5 7.20 5.67 -19.39
C ALA A 5 6.17 6.73 -19.86
N LEU A 6 4.95 6.65 -19.33
CA LEU A 6 3.93 7.67 -19.52
C LEU A 6 4.40 8.99 -18.88
N THR A 7 3.97 10.11 -19.44
CA THR A 7 4.16 11.40 -18.78
C THR A 7 3.40 11.44 -17.44
N PRO A 8 3.80 12.27 -16.46
CA PRO A 8 3.07 12.40 -15.20
C PRO A 8 1.58 12.71 -15.39
N ARG A 9 1.22 13.57 -16.35
CA ARG A 9 -0.17 13.86 -16.71
C ARG A 9 -0.90 12.60 -17.18
N LYS A 10 -0.35 11.85 -18.15
CA LYS A 10 -0.97 10.61 -18.65
C LYS A 10 -1.10 9.54 -17.56
N ALA A 11 -0.16 9.50 -16.63
CA ALA A 11 -0.25 8.61 -15.47
C ALA A 11 -1.39 9.03 -14.53
N ALA A 12 -1.58 10.33 -14.28
CA ALA A 12 -2.69 10.85 -13.49
C ALA A 12 -4.05 10.59 -14.18
N GLU A 13 -4.15 10.81 -15.50
CA GLU A 13 -5.36 10.48 -16.29
C GLU A 13 -5.70 9.00 -16.18
N LYS A 14 -4.73 8.11 -16.36
CA LYS A 14 -4.92 6.66 -16.22
C LYS A 14 -5.33 6.27 -14.79
N THR A 15 -4.76 6.92 -13.77
CA THR A 15 -5.12 6.69 -12.37
C THR A 15 -6.56 7.12 -12.08
N LEU A 16 -7.00 8.24 -12.67
CA LEU A 16 -8.38 8.71 -12.61
C LEU A 16 -9.35 7.74 -13.31
N GLU A 17 -9.01 7.27 -14.51
CA GLU A 17 -9.80 6.26 -15.25
C GLU A 17 -9.95 4.99 -14.42
N THR A 18 -8.87 4.50 -13.81
CA THR A 18 -8.90 3.36 -12.88
C THR A 18 -9.85 3.63 -11.72
N GLY A 19 -9.82 4.83 -11.14
CA GLY A 19 -10.74 5.22 -10.07
C GLY A 19 -12.21 5.22 -10.49
N VAL A 20 -12.51 5.71 -11.70
CA VAL A 20 -13.88 5.64 -12.26
C VAL A 20 -14.34 4.19 -12.43
N HIS A 21 -13.46 3.32 -12.97
CA HIS A 21 -13.75 1.91 -13.11
C HIS A 21 -14.11 1.25 -11.77
N HIS A 22 -13.35 1.54 -10.69
CA HIS A 22 -13.66 1.01 -9.35
C HIS A 22 -14.97 1.51 -8.74
N LEU A 23 -15.45 2.69 -9.13
CA LEU A 23 -16.77 3.15 -8.69
C LEU A 23 -17.92 2.36 -9.33
N GLU A 24 -17.71 1.79 -10.51
CA GLU A 24 -18.70 1.06 -11.30
C GLU A 24 -18.55 -0.47 -11.17
N GLU A 25 -17.43 -0.94 -10.61
CA GLU A 25 -17.14 -2.36 -10.48
C GLU A 25 -18.15 -3.09 -9.58
N ASP A 26 -18.44 -4.34 -9.93
CA ASP A 26 -19.27 -5.21 -9.09
C ASP A 26 -18.61 -5.47 -7.73
N LEU A 27 -19.38 -5.32 -6.65
CA LEU A 27 -18.84 -5.44 -5.29
C LEU A 27 -18.32 -6.85 -4.94
N GLN A 28 -18.87 -7.90 -5.56
CA GLN A 28 -18.37 -9.25 -5.33
C GLN A 28 -17.00 -9.41 -5.99
N LEU A 29 -16.83 -8.84 -7.18
CA LEU A 29 -15.54 -8.83 -7.87
C LEU A 29 -14.50 -8.01 -7.09
N THR A 30 -14.85 -6.78 -6.67
CA THR A 30 -14.03 -5.96 -5.78
C THR A 30 -13.58 -6.74 -4.54
N PHE A 31 -14.55 -7.38 -3.85
CA PHE A 31 -14.26 -8.16 -2.64
C PHE A 31 -13.28 -9.31 -2.92
N LEU A 32 -13.52 -10.12 -3.97
CA LEU A 32 -12.67 -11.26 -4.30
C LEU A 32 -11.27 -10.86 -4.75
N LYS A 33 -11.12 -9.78 -5.55
CA LYS A 33 -9.80 -9.24 -5.91
C LYS A 33 -9.00 -8.82 -4.68
N ASN A 34 -9.69 -8.21 -3.71
CA ASN A 34 -9.06 -7.78 -2.46
C ASN A 34 -8.73 -8.95 -1.53
N VAL A 35 -9.57 -10.01 -1.46
CA VAL A 35 -9.20 -11.26 -0.77
C VAL A 35 -7.91 -11.83 -1.37
N TYR A 36 -7.85 -11.95 -2.69
CA TYR A 36 -6.67 -12.49 -3.36
C TYR A 36 -5.44 -11.59 -3.21
N GLY A 37 -5.62 -10.27 -3.28
CA GLY A 37 -4.56 -9.29 -3.04
C GLY A 37 -3.93 -9.43 -1.65
N ALA A 38 -4.77 -9.62 -0.63
CA ALA A 38 -4.29 -9.85 0.74
C ALA A 38 -3.52 -11.15 0.90
N LEU A 39 -3.92 -12.24 0.22
CA LEU A 39 -3.16 -13.49 0.22
C LEU A 39 -1.72 -13.26 -0.32
N LEU A 40 -1.59 -12.51 -1.41
CA LEU A 40 -0.28 -12.22 -2.02
C LEU A 40 0.58 -11.30 -1.16
N VAL A 41 -0.01 -10.25 -0.56
CA VAL A 41 0.71 -9.39 0.38
C VAL A 41 1.14 -10.15 1.63
N SER A 42 0.28 -11.04 2.14
CA SER A 42 0.60 -11.88 3.30
C SER A 42 1.76 -12.84 3.01
N ALA A 43 1.89 -13.35 1.77
CA ALA A 43 3.05 -14.13 1.36
C ALA A 43 4.36 -13.30 1.44
N GLY A 44 4.33 -12.03 0.99
CA GLY A 44 5.43 -11.10 1.20
C GLY A 44 5.71 -10.84 2.68
N GLY A 45 4.65 -10.73 3.49
CA GLY A 45 4.73 -10.60 4.95
C GLY A 45 5.37 -11.82 5.63
N LEU A 46 5.00 -13.03 5.21
CA LEU A 46 5.60 -14.27 5.72
C LEU A 46 7.10 -14.32 5.41
N LEU A 47 7.50 -14.01 4.17
CA LEU A 47 8.91 -13.95 3.79
C LEU A 47 9.66 -12.93 4.64
N SER A 48 9.09 -11.76 4.83
CA SER A 48 9.65 -10.68 5.66
C SER A 48 9.83 -11.13 7.12
N LEU A 49 8.79 -11.73 7.74
CA LEU A 49 8.88 -12.30 9.09
C LEU A 49 9.97 -13.36 9.20
N THR A 50 10.01 -14.31 8.27
CA THR A 50 11.00 -15.38 8.28
C THR A 50 12.44 -14.84 8.32
N ILE A 51 12.72 -13.80 7.53
CA ILE A 51 14.06 -13.21 7.47
C ILE A 51 14.37 -12.40 8.72
N THR A 52 13.45 -11.53 9.14
CA THR A 52 13.70 -10.59 10.24
C THR A 52 13.72 -11.26 11.60
N THR A 53 12.75 -12.14 11.86
CA THR A 53 12.63 -12.81 13.16
C THR A 53 13.55 -14.02 13.29
N GLY A 54 13.97 -14.61 12.17
CA GLY A 54 14.95 -15.70 12.13
C GLY A 54 16.40 -15.26 12.40
N SER A 55 16.66 -13.96 12.53
CA SER A 55 18.01 -13.41 12.68
C SER A 55 18.19 -12.52 13.91
N PRO A 56 17.92 -13.02 15.16
CA PRO A 56 17.96 -12.21 16.37
C PRO A 56 19.35 -11.57 16.64
N GLY A 57 20.43 -12.31 16.43
CA GLY A 57 21.80 -11.77 16.62
C GLY A 57 22.12 -10.63 15.65
N LEU A 58 21.49 -10.61 14.46
CA LEU A 58 21.63 -9.51 13.53
C LEU A 58 20.86 -8.28 14.03
N SER A 59 19.69 -8.47 14.62
CA SER A 59 18.89 -7.39 15.20
C SER A 59 19.59 -6.72 16.36
N GLU A 60 20.33 -7.46 17.16
CA GLU A 60 21.12 -6.94 18.29
C GLU A 60 22.39 -6.20 17.82
N SER A 61 23.15 -6.81 16.89
CA SER A 61 24.45 -6.27 16.46
C SER A 61 24.33 -5.14 15.43
N ASN A 62 23.30 -5.16 14.58
CA ASN A 62 23.08 -4.19 13.51
C ASN A 62 21.58 -3.99 13.23
N PRO A 63 20.86 -3.21 14.07
CA PRO A 63 19.40 -3.08 13.98
C PRO A 63 18.88 -2.45 12.68
N GLY A 64 19.74 -1.80 11.90
CA GLY A 64 19.37 -1.24 10.59
C GLY A 64 19.25 -2.30 9.50
N LEU A 65 20.01 -3.39 9.59
CA LEU A 65 20.05 -4.39 8.53
C LEU A 65 18.77 -5.23 8.43
N PRO A 66 18.15 -5.71 9.52
CA PRO A 66 16.83 -6.36 9.45
C PRO A 66 15.75 -5.47 8.82
N ARG A 67 15.77 -4.16 9.09
CA ARG A 67 14.83 -3.20 8.46
C ARG A 67 15.03 -3.08 6.96
N ILE A 68 16.28 -3.05 6.49
CA ILE A 68 16.60 -3.07 5.06
C ILE A 68 16.11 -4.39 4.42
N LEU A 69 16.38 -5.52 5.05
CA LEU A 69 15.92 -6.83 4.57
C LEU A 69 14.39 -6.92 4.54
N GLN A 70 13.71 -6.40 5.55
CA GLN A 70 12.24 -6.28 5.56
C GLN A 70 11.75 -5.43 4.39
N GLY A 71 12.35 -4.27 4.17
CA GLY A 71 12.04 -3.39 3.05
C GLY A 71 12.29 -4.03 1.68
N LEU A 72 13.30 -4.88 1.55
CA LEU A 72 13.58 -5.60 0.31
C LEU A 72 12.58 -6.73 0.02
N THR A 73 12.06 -7.37 1.05
CA THR A 73 11.27 -8.60 0.89
C THR A 73 9.77 -8.36 0.91
N PHE A 74 9.28 -7.53 1.84
CA PHE A 74 7.84 -7.29 1.96
C PHE A 74 7.19 -6.72 0.69
N PRO A 75 7.76 -5.71 0.00
CA PRO A 75 7.15 -5.14 -1.20
C PRO A 75 6.96 -6.11 -2.38
N ILE A 76 7.61 -7.28 -2.35
CA ILE A 76 7.39 -8.34 -3.35
C ILE A 76 5.90 -8.68 -3.42
N GLY A 77 5.20 -8.71 -2.27
CA GLY A 77 3.76 -8.95 -2.22
C GLY A 77 2.96 -7.93 -3.03
N LEU A 78 3.28 -6.64 -2.93
CA LEU A 78 2.62 -5.58 -3.71
C LEU A 78 2.89 -5.72 -5.22
N VAL A 79 4.13 -6.07 -5.59
CA VAL A 79 4.49 -6.31 -6.99
C VAL A 79 3.64 -7.44 -7.56
N LEU A 80 3.48 -8.55 -6.84
CA LEU A 80 2.63 -9.66 -7.25
C LEU A 80 1.17 -9.23 -7.40
N VAL A 81 0.62 -8.51 -6.41
CA VAL A 81 -0.76 -7.99 -6.45
C VAL A 81 -0.99 -7.18 -7.72
N TYR A 82 -0.11 -6.24 -8.01
CA TYR A 82 -0.27 -5.34 -9.15
C TYR A 82 -0.13 -6.07 -10.50
N LEU A 83 0.81 -7.01 -10.61
CA LEU A 83 1.06 -7.74 -11.86
C LEU A 83 -0.06 -8.71 -12.22
N VAL A 84 -0.77 -9.27 -11.25
CA VAL A 84 -1.89 -10.20 -11.50
C VAL A 84 -3.24 -9.49 -11.56
N GLY A 85 -3.31 -8.17 -11.33
CA GLY A 85 -4.56 -7.42 -11.32
C GLY A 85 -5.42 -7.67 -10.07
N ALA A 86 -4.82 -8.13 -8.97
CA ALA A 86 -5.46 -8.13 -7.66
C ALA A 86 -5.41 -6.72 -7.03
N GLU A 87 -6.08 -6.51 -5.91
CA GLU A 87 -6.26 -5.16 -5.36
C GLU A 87 -6.02 -5.11 -3.86
N LEU A 88 -5.66 -3.92 -3.38
CA LEU A 88 -5.51 -3.60 -1.98
C LEU A 88 -6.28 -2.34 -1.63
N TYR A 89 -6.92 -2.36 -0.46
CA TYR A 89 -7.60 -1.20 0.12
C TYR A 89 -6.76 0.08 0.06
N THR A 90 -5.46 -0.02 0.27
CA THR A 90 -4.54 1.12 0.31
C THR A 90 -4.42 1.88 -1.00
N GLY A 91 -4.83 1.33 -2.13
CA GLY A 91 -4.95 2.02 -3.42
C GLY A 91 -6.21 2.89 -3.53
N TYR A 92 -7.30 2.48 -2.89
CA TYR A 92 -8.62 3.12 -3.02
C TYR A 92 -8.66 4.59 -2.58
N PRO A 93 -7.99 5.03 -1.49
CA PRO A 93 -7.97 6.43 -1.11
C PRO A 93 -7.47 7.38 -2.21
N MET A 94 -6.42 7.00 -2.94
CA MET A 94 -5.89 7.78 -4.07
C MET A 94 -6.94 7.88 -5.18
N TRP A 95 -7.47 6.76 -5.63
CA TRP A 95 -8.46 6.72 -6.71
C TRP A 95 -9.74 7.47 -6.35
N PHE A 96 -10.23 7.29 -5.14
CA PHE A 96 -11.47 7.90 -4.67
C PHE A 96 -11.34 9.41 -4.47
N VAL A 97 -10.21 9.91 -4.00
CA VAL A 97 -10.00 11.34 -3.88
C VAL A 97 -9.92 12.00 -5.25
N MET A 98 -9.19 11.40 -6.20
CA MET A 98 -9.10 11.94 -7.57
C MET A 98 -10.47 11.99 -8.25
N THR A 99 -11.26 10.90 -8.17
CA THR A 99 -12.60 10.84 -8.76
C THR A 99 -13.60 11.79 -8.07
N ALA A 100 -13.49 11.97 -6.75
CA ALA A 100 -14.33 12.91 -6.00
C ALA A 100 -14.03 14.37 -6.39
N LEU A 101 -12.75 14.73 -6.57
CA LEU A 101 -12.35 16.06 -7.01
C LEU A 101 -12.82 16.35 -8.45
N GLU A 102 -12.87 15.33 -9.32
CA GLU A 102 -13.49 15.39 -10.65
C GLU A 102 -15.02 15.27 -10.63
N ARG A 103 -15.63 15.23 -9.45
CA ARG A 103 -17.09 15.10 -9.27
C ARG A 103 -17.68 13.86 -9.97
N LYS A 104 -16.91 12.80 -10.08
CA LYS A 104 -17.36 11.50 -10.59
C LYS A 104 -17.94 10.67 -9.44
N GLY A 105 -18.93 9.86 -9.74
CA GLY A 105 -19.52 8.93 -8.77
C GLY A 105 -20.45 9.57 -7.73
N LYS A 106 -21.04 8.70 -6.93
CA LYS A 106 -21.98 9.05 -5.83
C LYS A 106 -21.37 8.65 -4.48
N PRO A 107 -21.66 9.35 -3.37
CA PRO A 107 -21.08 9.02 -2.04
C PRO A 107 -21.22 7.55 -1.65
N LEU A 108 -22.34 6.92 -1.97
CA LEU A 108 -22.58 5.52 -1.67
C LEU A 108 -21.62 4.56 -2.39
N GLN A 109 -21.16 4.89 -3.61
CA GLN A 109 -20.22 4.06 -4.36
C GLN A 109 -18.86 4.03 -3.66
N TYR A 110 -18.36 5.19 -3.19
CA TYR A 110 -17.12 5.27 -2.41
C TYR A 110 -17.17 4.46 -1.13
N ILE A 111 -18.27 4.59 -0.36
CA ILE A 111 -18.43 3.88 0.92
C ILE A 111 -18.48 2.37 0.68
N ARG A 112 -19.29 1.90 -0.29
CA ARG A 112 -19.45 0.47 -0.60
C ARG A 112 -18.15 -0.14 -1.12
N GLY A 113 -17.45 0.54 -2.03
CA GLY A 113 -16.17 0.11 -2.55
C GLY A 113 -15.10 0.02 -1.45
N ALA A 114 -14.99 1.03 -0.59
CA ALA A 114 -14.06 1.03 0.53
C ALA A 114 -14.35 -0.11 1.52
N ILE A 115 -15.62 -0.37 1.87
CA ILE A 115 -15.99 -1.45 2.78
C ILE A 115 -15.69 -2.81 2.14
N ALA A 116 -16.07 -3.02 0.87
CA ALA A 116 -15.83 -4.28 0.17
C ALA A 116 -14.32 -4.58 0.06
N SER A 117 -13.53 -3.58 -0.31
CA SER A 117 -12.08 -3.71 -0.40
C SER A 117 -11.44 -4.00 0.96
N TRP A 118 -11.75 -3.20 1.98
CA TRP A 118 -11.17 -3.37 3.32
C TRP A 118 -11.52 -4.72 3.95
N THR A 119 -12.80 -5.13 3.87
CA THR A 119 -13.24 -6.41 4.41
C THR A 119 -12.71 -7.61 3.61
N GLY A 120 -12.55 -7.47 2.29
CA GLY A 120 -11.89 -8.47 1.45
C GLY A 120 -10.43 -8.67 1.87
N ASN A 121 -9.68 -7.58 2.06
CA ASN A 121 -8.29 -7.68 2.53
C ASN A 121 -8.20 -8.27 3.94
N LEU A 122 -9.09 -7.90 4.86
CA LEU A 122 -9.09 -8.49 6.20
C LEU A 122 -9.33 -10.00 6.14
N LEU A 123 -10.33 -10.45 5.36
CA LEU A 123 -10.59 -11.88 5.21
C LEU A 123 -9.40 -12.61 4.59
N GLY A 124 -8.81 -12.09 3.51
CA GLY A 124 -7.66 -12.71 2.86
C GLY A 124 -6.45 -12.81 3.79
N SER A 125 -6.18 -11.76 4.58
CA SER A 125 -5.10 -11.76 5.59
C SER A 125 -5.34 -12.78 6.70
N LEU A 126 -6.57 -12.87 7.21
CA LEU A 126 -6.95 -13.86 8.23
C LEU A 126 -6.87 -15.29 7.69
N LEU A 127 -7.31 -15.53 6.45
CA LEU A 127 -7.18 -16.83 5.80
C LEU A 127 -5.71 -17.23 5.64
N PHE A 128 -4.85 -16.32 5.21
CA PHE A 128 -3.42 -16.62 5.07
C PHE A 128 -2.77 -16.88 6.43
N ALA A 129 -3.03 -16.03 7.42
CA ALA A 129 -2.50 -16.19 8.78
C ALA A 129 -2.93 -17.50 9.42
N SER A 130 -4.19 -17.92 9.23
CA SER A 130 -4.70 -19.18 9.79
C SER A 130 -4.21 -20.40 9.01
N LEU A 131 -4.46 -20.46 7.70
CA LEU A 131 -4.24 -21.68 6.90
C LEU A 131 -2.78 -21.91 6.54
N PHE A 132 -2.06 -20.83 6.15
CA PHE A 132 -0.70 -20.95 5.60
C PHE A 132 0.40 -20.56 6.59
N THR A 133 0.05 -19.99 7.76
CA THR A 133 1.04 -19.66 8.77
C THR A 133 0.82 -20.46 10.06
N HIS A 134 -0.38 -20.38 10.65
CA HIS A 134 -0.66 -21.02 11.94
C HIS A 134 -0.81 -22.54 11.83
N LEU A 135 -1.70 -23.05 10.94
CA LEU A 135 -1.95 -24.49 10.81
C LEU A 135 -0.78 -25.26 10.16
N THR A 136 0.18 -24.59 9.59
CA THR A 136 1.43 -25.20 9.06
C THR A 136 2.60 -25.12 10.02
N ASP A 137 2.42 -24.48 11.17
CA ASP A 137 3.45 -24.25 12.20
C ASP A 137 4.73 -23.54 11.70
N ILE A 138 4.65 -22.84 10.55
CA ILE A 138 5.84 -22.31 9.86
C ILE A 138 6.62 -21.26 10.67
N LEU A 139 5.96 -20.57 11.60
CA LEU A 139 6.55 -19.60 12.53
C LEU A 139 6.42 -20.01 14.00
N SER A 140 6.09 -21.29 14.28
CA SER A 140 5.83 -21.77 15.65
C SER A 140 7.10 -22.08 16.43
N GLU A 141 8.22 -22.32 15.75
CA GLU A 141 9.52 -22.58 16.36
C GLU A 141 10.26 -21.27 16.71
N GLU A 142 11.13 -21.34 17.73
CA GLU A 142 12.05 -20.25 18.06
C GLU A 142 13.21 -20.19 17.03
N PRO A 143 13.67 -19.00 16.65
CA PRO A 143 13.33 -17.67 17.20
C PRO A 143 12.15 -16.98 16.48
N PHE A 144 11.51 -17.61 15.52
CA PHE A 144 10.46 -16.98 14.70
C PHE A 144 9.24 -16.58 15.54
N ARG A 145 8.81 -17.43 16.44
CA ARG A 145 7.64 -17.20 17.30
C ARG A 145 7.84 -15.98 18.19
N SER A 146 8.87 -16.00 19.02
CA SER A 146 9.16 -14.89 19.95
C SER A 146 9.47 -13.61 19.20
N GLY A 147 10.21 -13.67 18.09
CA GLY A 147 10.52 -12.53 17.25
C GLY A 147 9.28 -11.88 16.63
N THR A 148 8.31 -12.67 16.14
CA THR A 148 7.04 -12.14 15.60
C THR A 148 6.21 -11.47 16.70
N ILE A 149 6.10 -12.08 17.86
CA ILE A 149 5.37 -11.50 19.00
C ILE A 149 6.04 -10.20 19.46
N SER A 150 7.36 -10.17 19.59
CA SER A 150 8.12 -8.99 20.01
C SER A 150 7.94 -7.84 19.01
N MET A 151 8.05 -8.12 17.72
CA MET A 151 7.90 -7.09 16.67
C MET A 151 6.52 -6.40 16.76
N ILE A 152 5.44 -7.17 16.90
CA ILE A 152 4.09 -6.61 17.03
C ILE A 152 3.89 -5.90 18.37
N SER A 153 4.53 -6.38 19.45
CA SER A 153 4.49 -5.71 20.73
C SER A 153 5.13 -4.32 20.66
N GLU A 154 6.32 -4.20 20.09
CA GLU A 154 7.02 -2.93 19.90
C GLU A 154 6.24 -1.97 18.99
N ASP A 155 5.78 -2.47 17.85
CA ASP A 155 5.17 -1.64 16.82
C ASP A 155 3.77 -1.16 17.20
N ILE A 156 2.98 -1.97 17.95
CA ILE A 156 1.59 -1.70 18.25
C ILE A 156 1.30 -1.60 19.74
N ILE A 157 1.69 -2.61 20.56
CA ILE A 157 1.25 -2.66 21.96
C ILE A 157 1.92 -1.54 22.78
N GLU A 158 3.20 -1.32 22.59
CA GLU A 158 3.99 -0.31 23.31
C GLU A 158 3.90 1.08 22.69
N SER A 159 3.69 1.16 21.38
CA SER A 159 3.59 2.43 20.65
C SER A 159 2.32 3.21 21.03
N GLN A 160 2.39 4.53 21.03
CA GLN A 160 1.23 5.39 21.25
C GLN A 160 0.37 5.48 19.98
N TRP A 161 -0.95 5.60 20.15
CA TRP A 161 -1.93 5.63 19.06
C TRP A 161 -1.61 6.67 17.98
N HIS A 162 -1.25 7.90 18.39
CA HIS A 162 -0.95 8.98 17.44
C HIS A 162 0.37 8.73 16.67
N ILE A 163 1.34 8.01 17.26
CA ILE A 163 2.59 7.64 16.58
C ILE A 163 2.29 6.62 15.48
N ILE A 164 1.49 5.60 15.78
CA ILE A 164 1.04 4.61 14.79
C ILE A 164 0.31 5.32 13.65
N PHE A 165 -0.62 6.21 13.97
CA PHE A 165 -1.39 6.98 12.99
C PHE A 165 -0.48 7.83 12.08
N LEU A 166 0.45 8.62 12.64
CA LEU A 166 1.31 9.50 11.87
C LEU A 166 2.29 8.72 10.96
N ARG A 167 2.88 7.64 11.47
CA ARG A 167 3.71 6.75 10.64
C ARG A 167 2.90 6.13 9.50
N SER A 168 1.64 5.80 9.75
CA SER A 168 0.76 5.22 8.72
C SER A 168 0.37 6.22 7.63
N ILE A 169 0.36 7.54 7.90
CA ILE A 169 0.20 8.56 6.85
C ILE A 169 1.36 8.46 5.85
N LEU A 170 2.60 8.37 6.33
CA LEU A 170 3.76 8.22 5.46
C LEU A 170 3.69 6.92 4.63
N CYS A 171 3.25 5.83 5.24
CA CYS A 171 3.05 4.58 4.52
C CYS A 171 2.02 4.71 3.40
N GLY A 172 0.82 5.24 3.70
CA GLY A 172 -0.24 5.42 2.71
C GLY A 172 0.20 6.28 1.53
N TRP A 173 0.96 7.35 1.79
CA TRP A 173 1.57 8.16 0.75
C TRP A 173 2.50 7.34 -0.15
N LEU A 174 3.51 6.68 0.43
CA LEU A 174 4.53 5.97 -0.34
C LEU A 174 3.98 4.77 -1.11
N VAL A 175 3.01 4.05 -0.54
CA VAL A 175 2.36 2.90 -1.21
C VAL A 175 1.53 3.36 -2.41
N THR A 176 0.70 4.38 -2.27
CA THR A 176 -0.08 4.90 -3.40
C THR A 176 0.80 5.56 -4.46
N PHE A 177 1.87 6.24 -4.02
CA PHE A 177 2.86 6.78 -4.93
C PHE A 177 3.57 5.68 -5.73
N SER A 178 3.91 4.54 -5.08
CA SER A 178 4.45 3.37 -5.79
C SER A 178 3.49 2.83 -6.85
N MET A 179 2.19 2.76 -6.54
CA MET A 179 1.16 2.31 -7.49
C MET A 179 1.02 3.27 -8.67
N MET A 180 1.06 4.57 -8.44
CA MET A 180 1.04 5.58 -9.49
C MET A 180 2.28 5.48 -10.39
N LEU A 181 3.49 5.34 -9.81
CA LEU A 181 4.71 5.10 -10.58
C LEU A 181 4.64 3.76 -11.35
N GLY A 182 4.07 2.71 -10.75
CA GLY A 182 3.81 1.43 -11.41
C GLY A 182 2.91 1.58 -12.63
N SER A 183 1.86 2.41 -12.55
CA SER A 183 0.95 2.69 -13.68
C SER A 183 1.63 3.48 -14.80
N GLN A 184 2.63 4.27 -14.48
CA GLN A 184 3.40 5.08 -15.41
C GLN A 184 4.31 4.25 -16.32
N ASN A 185 4.80 3.11 -15.84
CA ASN A 185 5.71 2.25 -16.57
C ASN A 185 4.98 1.21 -17.42
N GLN A 186 5.49 0.95 -18.63
CA GLN A 186 4.85 0.06 -19.60
C GLN A 186 5.41 -1.36 -19.57
N ASP A 187 6.70 -1.54 -19.27
CA ASP A 187 7.33 -2.85 -19.17
C ASP A 187 7.28 -3.43 -17.76
N GLY A 188 7.35 -4.77 -17.65
CA GLY A 188 7.17 -5.48 -16.38
C GLY A 188 8.27 -5.22 -15.36
N ILE A 189 9.53 -5.07 -15.79
CA ILE A 189 10.67 -4.89 -14.88
C ILE A 189 10.65 -3.48 -14.30
N SER A 190 10.53 -2.45 -15.14
CA SER A 190 10.43 -1.06 -14.69
C SER A 190 9.22 -0.85 -13.79
N LYS A 191 8.09 -1.50 -14.10
CA LYS A 191 6.89 -1.49 -13.28
C LYS A 191 7.14 -2.12 -11.90
N ALA A 192 7.78 -3.28 -11.86
CA ALA A 192 8.11 -3.97 -10.61
C ALA A 192 9.04 -3.12 -9.73
N LEU A 193 10.08 -2.50 -10.31
CA LEU A 193 10.97 -1.60 -9.58
C LEU A 193 10.24 -0.33 -9.08
N ALA A 194 9.40 0.26 -9.90
CA ALA A 194 8.61 1.44 -9.54
C ALA A 194 7.64 1.17 -8.38
N LEU A 195 7.04 -0.02 -8.34
CA LEU A 195 6.21 -0.47 -7.23
C LEU A 195 7.03 -0.75 -5.97
N HIS A 196 8.21 -1.33 -6.13
CA HIS A 196 9.03 -1.80 -5.03
C HIS A 196 9.70 -0.65 -4.27
N LEU A 197 10.32 0.32 -4.97
CA LEU A 197 11.22 1.31 -4.35
C LEU A 197 10.54 2.23 -3.31
N PRO A 198 9.39 2.89 -3.56
CA PRO A 198 8.78 3.72 -2.52
C PRO A 198 8.23 2.87 -1.37
N PHE A 199 7.74 1.66 -1.65
CA PHE A 199 7.27 0.78 -0.60
C PHE A 199 8.41 0.20 0.24
N PHE A 200 9.58 -0.04 -0.36
CA PHE A 200 10.82 -0.34 0.37
C PHE A 200 11.12 0.72 1.42
N ILE A 201 11.07 2.01 1.05
CA ILE A 201 11.31 3.12 1.99
C ILE A 201 10.34 3.05 3.16
N SER A 202 9.05 2.89 2.88
CA SER A 202 8.00 2.80 3.89
C SER A 202 8.23 1.66 4.89
N THR A 203 8.51 0.46 4.36
CA THR A 203 8.70 -0.73 5.19
C THR A 203 9.99 -0.64 6.01
N ALA A 204 11.11 -0.24 5.40
CA ALA A 204 12.38 -0.07 6.10
C ALA A 204 12.32 1.02 7.19
N ALA A 205 11.45 2.03 7.02
CA ALA A 205 11.19 3.07 8.01
C ALA A 205 10.18 2.64 9.10
N LYS A 206 9.71 1.38 9.11
CA LYS A 206 8.67 0.89 10.04
C LYS A 206 7.37 1.71 10.00
N CYS A 207 6.90 2.02 8.81
CA CYS A 207 5.63 2.71 8.61
C CYS A 207 4.50 1.69 8.39
N PRO A 208 3.50 1.59 9.29
CA PRO A 208 2.51 0.54 9.22
C PRO A 208 1.61 0.63 7.97
N HIS A 209 1.48 -0.50 7.27
CA HIS A 209 0.57 -0.67 6.13
C HIS A 209 -0.66 -1.47 6.55
N THR A 210 -1.86 -1.02 6.15
CA THR A 210 -3.14 -1.60 6.63
C THR A 210 -3.21 -3.11 6.40
N VAL A 211 -2.99 -3.57 5.18
CA VAL A 211 -3.13 -5.00 4.84
C VAL A 211 -1.99 -5.84 5.43
N GLU A 212 -0.78 -5.27 5.51
CA GLU A 212 0.34 -5.89 6.22
C GLU A 212 -0.02 -6.19 7.67
N TYR A 213 -0.53 -5.18 8.38
CA TYR A 213 -0.86 -5.34 9.80
C TYR A 213 -2.14 -6.14 10.05
N MET A 214 -3.03 -6.26 9.06
CA MET A 214 -4.10 -7.26 9.09
C MET A 214 -3.51 -8.68 9.18
N TYR A 215 -2.43 -8.95 8.45
CA TYR A 215 -1.73 -10.23 8.47
C TYR A 215 -0.81 -10.38 9.69
N LEU A 216 0.10 -9.43 9.93
CA LEU A 216 1.10 -9.52 11.01
C LEU A 216 0.44 -9.58 12.39
N GLY A 217 -0.56 -8.72 12.63
CA GLY A 217 -1.28 -8.68 13.90
C GLY A 217 -2.05 -9.97 14.18
N SER A 218 -2.78 -10.49 13.18
CA SER A 218 -3.48 -11.77 13.34
C SER A 218 -2.51 -12.94 13.51
N THR A 219 -1.40 -12.97 12.79
CA THR A 219 -0.35 -13.99 12.96
C THR A 219 0.23 -13.96 14.37
N ALA A 220 0.59 -12.78 14.89
CA ALA A 220 1.08 -12.66 16.26
C ALA A 220 0.06 -13.13 17.30
N MET A 221 -1.23 -12.82 17.08
CA MET A 221 -2.31 -13.31 17.97
C MET A 221 -2.41 -14.84 17.94
N PHE A 222 -2.33 -15.48 16.78
CA PHE A 222 -2.33 -16.94 16.67
C PHE A 222 -1.09 -17.58 17.33
N LEU A 223 0.04 -16.89 17.35
CA LEU A 223 1.27 -17.32 18.03
C LEU A 223 1.24 -17.08 19.54
N GLY A 224 0.20 -16.44 20.09
CA GLY A 224 0.02 -16.21 21.52
C GLY A 224 0.48 -14.84 22.02
N SER A 225 0.53 -13.82 21.15
CA SER A 225 0.74 -12.42 21.58
C SER A 225 -0.31 -11.98 22.60
N PRO A 226 0.03 -11.13 23.58
CA PRO A 226 -0.91 -10.57 24.54
C PRO A 226 -1.92 -9.59 23.95
N MET A 227 -1.87 -9.34 22.63
CA MET A 227 -2.78 -8.44 21.93
C MET A 227 -4.20 -9.03 21.88
N SER A 228 -5.16 -8.38 22.54
CA SER A 228 -6.57 -8.75 22.45
C SER A 228 -7.18 -8.31 21.12
N VAL A 229 -8.31 -8.93 20.71
CA VAL A 229 -9.07 -8.52 19.52
C VAL A 229 -9.47 -7.04 19.59
N ALA A 230 -9.91 -6.57 20.75
CA ALA A 230 -10.26 -5.16 20.95
C ALA A 230 -9.05 -4.24 20.73
N MET A 231 -7.88 -4.61 21.24
CA MET A 231 -6.64 -3.87 21.02
C MET A 231 -6.22 -3.91 19.54
N PHE A 232 -6.34 -5.06 18.89
CA PHE A 232 -6.06 -5.19 17.46
C PHE A 232 -6.92 -4.23 16.62
N ILE A 233 -8.23 -4.14 16.92
CA ILE A 233 -9.12 -3.21 16.22
C ILE A 233 -8.77 -1.76 16.55
N TRP A 234 -8.73 -1.39 17.84
CA TRP A 234 -8.63 -0.01 18.27
C TRP A 234 -7.23 0.59 18.08
N LYS A 235 -6.20 -0.17 18.42
CA LYS A 235 -4.82 0.34 18.46
C LYS A 235 -4.00 0.01 17.22
N CYS A 236 -4.46 -0.96 16.41
CA CYS A 236 -3.79 -1.35 15.16
C CYS A 236 -4.62 -0.96 13.94
N LEU A 237 -5.76 -1.62 13.70
CA LEU A 237 -6.49 -1.48 12.44
C LEU A 237 -7.00 -0.05 12.20
N ILE A 238 -7.59 0.61 13.21
CA ILE A 238 -8.16 1.94 13.06
C ILE A 238 -7.09 2.98 12.73
N PRO A 239 -6.04 3.22 13.55
CA PRO A 239 -5.06 4.25 13.25
C PRO A 239 -4.30 3.99 11.96
N VAL A 240 -3.98 2.72 11.66
CA VAL A 240 -3.26 2.37 10.42
C VAL A 240 -4.14 2.63 9.20
N THR A 241 -5.41 2.21 9.23
CA THR A 241 -6.36 2.46 8.13
C THR A 241 -6.57 3.95 7.89
N LEU A 242 -6.83 4.73 8.95
CA LEU A 242 -7.02 6.18 8.84
C LEU A 242 -5.77 6.89 8.31
N GLY A 243 -4.61 6.52 8.82
CA GLY A 243 -3.34 7.08 8.36
C GLY A 243 -3.08 6.78 6.89
N ASN A 244 -3.22 5.53 6.47
CA ASN A 244 -3.04 5.15 5.06
C ASN A 244 -4.06 5.84 4.15
N THR A 245 -5.30 6.01 4.61
CA THR A 245 -6.34 6.74 3.86
C THR A 245 -5.95 8.20 3.63
N ILE A 246 -5.50 8.90 4.66
CA ILE A 246 -5.05 10.29 4.55
C ILE A 246 -3.79 10.39 3.68
N GLY A 247 -2.81 9.53 3.92
CA GLY A 247 -1.57 9.49 3.16
C GLY A 247 -1.80 9.32 1.66
N GLY A 248 -2.55 8.29 1.29
CA GLY A 248 -2.86 8.00 -0.11
C GLY A 248 -3.78 9.01 -0.76
N GLY A 249 -4.82 9.42 -0.05
CA GLY A 249 -5.81 10.36 -0.58
C GLY A 249 -5.25 11.76 -0.80
N ILE A 250 -4.56 12.32 0.20
CA ILE A 250 -4.08 13.71 0.13
C ILE A 250 -2.75 13.80 -0.63
N PHE A 251 -1.72 13.07 -0.16
CA PHE A 251 -0.36 13.26 -0.66
C PHE A 251 -0.12 12.67 -2.06
N THR A 252 -0.91 11.67 -2.47
CA THR A 252 -0.84 11.16 -3.85
C THR A 252 -2.07 11.58 -4.66
N GLY A 253 -3.28 11.29 -4.19
CA GLY A 253 -4.51 11.52 -4.95
C GLY A 253 -4.77 13.01 -5.22
N ALA A 254 -4.92 13.81 -4.17
CA ALA A 254 -5.21 15.25 -4.31
C ALA A 254 -4.03 15.99 -4.97
N TYR A 255 -2.78 15.68 -4.60
CA TYR A 255 -1.61 16.27 -5.23
C TYR A 255 -1.56 15.99 -6.73
N SER A 256 -1.71 14.72 -7.14
CA SER A 256 -1.61 14.34 -8.55
C SER A 256 -2.74 14.95 -9.37
N TRP A 257 -3.95 14.96 -8.82
CA TRP A 257 -5.07 15.63 -9.46
C TRP A 257 -4.81 17.13 -9.63
N TRP A 258 -4.40 17.82 -8.53
CA TRP A 258 -4.18 19.26 -8.57
C TRP A 258 -3.10 19.65 -9.59
N VAL A 259 -1.94 19.02 -9.51
CA VAL A 259 -0.77 19.39 -10.32
C VAL A 259 -0.95 18.98 -11.78
N HIS A 260 -1.37 17.74 -12.05
CA HIS A 260 -1.30 17.16 -13.39
C HIS A 260 -2.62 17.20 -14.18
N LEU A 261 -3.76 17.45 -13.50
CA LEU A 261 -5.05 17.57 -14.17
C LEU A 261 -5.56 19.00 -14.08
N TYR A 262 -5.83 19.48 -12.86
CA TYR A 262 -6.47 20.80 -12.67
C TYR A 262 -5.61 21.97 -13.14
N CYS A 263 -4.32 22.04 -12.76
CA CYS A 263 -3.44 23.15 -13.16
C CYS A 263 -3.12 23.11 -14.65
N ASP A 264 -2.88 21.94 -15.22
CA ASP A 264 -2.62 21.79 -16.65
C ASP A 264 -3.84 22.23 -17.48
N ASP A 265 -5.05 21.85 -17.08
CA ASP A 265 -6.29 22.26 -17.77
C ASP A 265 -6.57 23.76 -17.66
N LYS A 266 -6.08 24.43 -16.62
CA LYS A 266 -6.16 25.88 -16.46
C LYS A 266 -5.03 26.64 -17.17
N GLY A 267 -4.11 25.94 -17.82
CA GLY A 267 -2.96 26.55 -18.49
C GLY A 267 -1.96 27.19 -17.52
N VAL A 268 -1.96 26.77 -16.25
CA VAL A 268 -0.99 27.23 -15.27
C VAL A 268 0.36 26.63 -15.61
N LYS A 269 1.31 27.48 -16.00
CA LYS A 269 2.67 27.04 -16.33
C LYS A 269 3.40 26.60 -15.07
N HIS A 270 3.78 25.35 -15.02
CA HIS A 270 4.74 24.85 -14.02
C HIS A 270 6.15 25.15 -14.55
N GLY A 271 6.79 26.21 -14.02
CA GLY A 271 8.21 26.47 -14.29
C GLY A 271 9.07 25.61 -13.38
N ASP A 272 10.12 25.00 -13.94
CA ASP A 272 11.26 24.54 -13.15
C ASP A 272 12.04 25.76 -12.63
N ALA A 273 12.93 25.53 -11.64
CA ALA A 273 13.78 26.58 -11.06
C ALA A 273 14.68 27.28 -12.11
N ASN A 274 14.80 26.75 -13.32
CA ASN A 274 15.60 27.25 -14.43
C ASN A 274 14.76 27.89 -15.55
N GLY A 275 13.44 28.03 -15.38
CA GLY A 275 12.54 28.61 -16.38
C GLY A 275 12.20 27.68 -17.55
N ASN A 276 12.69 26.44 -17.54
CA ASN A 276 12.30 25.41 -18.48
C ASN A 276 11.08 24.70 -17.89
N GLY A 277 9.88 25.05 -18.35
CA GLY A 277 8.68 24.36 -17.92
C GLY A 277 8.78 22.87 -18.26
N TRP A 278 8.38 22.01 -17.35
CA TRP A 278 7.95 20.64 -17.67
C TRP A 278 6.63 20.74 -18.44
N GLY A 279 6.63 21.65 -19.41
CA GLY A 279 5.46 21.96 -20.22
C GLY A 279 5.38 21.02 -21.37
N SER A 280 4.18 20.51 -21.58
CA SER A 280 3.68 20.01 -22.84
C SER A 280 4.46 20.61 -24.02
N VAL A 281 5.31 19.81 -24.66
CA VAL A 281 5.53 19.97 -26.07
C VAL A 281 4.15 19.79 -26.69
N ARG A 282 3.48 20.89 -27.10
CA ARG A 282 2.41 20.79 -28.09
C ARG A 282 3.08 20.14 -29.28
N LEU A 283 2.77 18.91 -29.52
CA LEU A 283 2.82 18.38 -30.86
C LEU A 283 1.67 19.10 -31.55
N ASP A 284 1.96 20.21 -32.19
CA ASP A 284 1.07 20.80 -33.17
C ASP A 284 0.88 19.68 -34.20
N ASP A 285 -0.30 19.07 -34.19
CA ASP A 285 -0.78 18.24 -35.28
C ASP A 285 -1.06 19.22 -36.46
N ASP A 286 -0.01 19.52 -37.22
CA ASP A 286 -0.12 20.14 -38.52
C ASP A 286 0.46 19.19 -39.56
N GLU A 287 -0.47 18.73 -40.43
CA GLU A 287 -0.41 18.00 -41.72
C GLU A 287 -0.41 16.48 -41.68
#